data_6cd34ca7277e466cdd8de7e00c758457
#
_entry.id   6cd34ca7277e466cdd8de7e00c758457
#
_cell.length_a   1.000
_cell.length_b   1.000
_cell.length_c   1.000
_cell.angle_alpha   90.00
_cell.angle_beta   90.00
_cell.angle_gamma   90.00
#
_symmetry.space_group_name_H-M   'P 1'
#
loop_
_entity.id
_entity.type
_entity.pdbx_description
1 polymer ?
#
loop_
_entity_poly.entity_id
_entity_poly.type
_entity_poly.pdbx_seq_one_letter_code
_entity_poly.pdbx_strand_id
1 'polypeptide(L)'
;ALIADRLNPLDLMLVDTKFEFGYARDEQGHDTLIYMDEVGTPDSSRIWDGVAYRAGSVVENSKEEFRQALLHHVNDPDLLLDHRRFEERQRFAQSHALPAGMLRSLSEIYLSLGKRIVGAPVEVPEKPLESMMAILADDFGIAQ
;
A
#
# COMPACT_ATOMS: atom_id res chain seq x y z
N ALA A 1 -17.25 8.67 0.09
CA ALA A 1 -18.29 8.27 -0.79
C ALA A 1 -17.94 6.98 -1.51
N LEU A 2 -17.60 6.94 -2.81
CA LEU A 2 -17.61 5.71 -3.60
C LEU A 2 -16.76 4.54 -3.01
N ILE A 3 -15.54 4.80 -2.57
CA ILE A 3 -14.67 3.76 -1.98
C ILE A 3 -15.23 3.31 -0.63
N ALA A 4 -15.58 4.24 0.26
CA ALA A 4 -16.16 3.91 1.54
C ALA A 4 -17.45 3.11 1.41
N ASP A 5 -18.32 3.45 0.43
CA ASP A 5 -19.57 2.74 0.16
C ASP A 5 -19.34 1.28 -0.29
N ARG A 6 -18.17 1.00 -0.87
CA ARG A 6 -17.76 -0.38 -1.24
C ARG A 6 -17.11 -1.14 -0.11
N LEU A 7 -16.43 -0.47 0.80
CA LEU A 7 -15.72 -1.09 1.92
C LEU A 7 -16.64 -1.34 3.12
N ASN A 8 -17.58 -0.44 3.40
CA ASN A 8 -18.48 -0.54 4.56
C ASN A 8 -19.26 -1.86 4.64
N PRO A 9 -19.84 -2.42 3.55
CA PRO A 9 -20.53 -3.71 3.61
C PRO A 9 -19.61 -4.89 3.95
N LEU A 10 -18.28 -4.70 3.83
CA LEU A 10 -17.26 -5.70 4.16
C LEU A 10 -16.73 -5.51 5.59
N ASP A 11 -17.38 -4.69 6.41
CA ASP A 11 -16.90 -4.27 7.73
C ASP A 11 -15.49 -3.65 7.69
N LEU A 12 -15.17 -2.96 6.59
CA LEU A 12 -13.94 -2.20 6.41
C LEU A 12 -14.27 -0.71 6.41
N MET A 13 -13.52 0.07 7.18
CA MET A 13 -13.68 1.50 7.27
C MET A 13 -12.51 2.22 6.60
N LEU A 14 -12.80 2.98 5.54
CA LEU A 14 -11.83 3.90 4.96
C LEU A 14 -11.66 5.09 5.90
N VAL A 15 -10.46 5.28 6.44
CA VAL A 15 -10.13 6.40 7.32
C VAL A 15 -9.68 7.60 6.49
N ASP A 16 -8.69 7.39 5.65
CA ASP A 16 -8.20 8.37 4.68
C ASP A 16 -7.60 7.66 3.45
N THR A 17 -7.35 8.43 2.41
CA THR A 17 -6.65 7.98 1.21
C THR A 17 -5.91 9.14 0.56
N LYS A 18 -4.80 8.84 -0.08
CA LYS A 18 -4.02 9.77 -0.88
C LYS A 18 -4.56 9.81 -2.30
N PHE A 19 -4.64 10.99 -2.88
CA PHE A 19 -4.91 11.20 -4.31
C PHE A 19 -3.74 11.95 -4.93
N GLU A 20 -3.30 11.49 -6.09
CA GLU A 20 -2.31 12.20 -6.89
C GLU A 20 -2.92 12.63 -8.23
N PHE A 21 -2.61 13.85 -8.63
CA PHE A 21 -3.08 14.43 -9.87
C PHE A 21 -1.91 15.05 -10.63
N GLY A 22 -1.97 15.00 -11.94
CA GLY A 22 -1.01 15.61 -12.82
C GLY A 22 -1.69 16.18 -14.06
N TYR A 23 -0.92 16.88 -14.88
CA TYR A 23 -1.38 17.35 -16.18
C TYR A 23 -0.68 16.58 -17.28
N ALA A 24 -1.47 16.10 -18.24
CA ALA A 24 -0.97 15.54 -19.49
C ALA A 24 -1.49 16.38 -20.66
N ARG A 25 -0.69 16.46 -21.73
CA ARG A 25 -1.14 17.12 -22.96
C ARG A 25 -1.99 16.15 -23.77
N ASP A 26 -3.17 16.61 -24.17
CA ASP A 26 -4.02 15.90 -25.13
C ASP A 26 -3.44 15.96 -26.55
N GLU A 27 -4.09 15.27 -27.49
CA GLU A 27 -3.68 15.27 -28.91
C GLU A 27 -3.74 16.66 -29.57
N GLN A 28 -4.52 17.58 -29.01
CA GLN A 28 -4.68 18.94 -29.47
C GLN A 28 -3.69 19.91 -28.80
N GLY A 29 -2.88 19.41 -27.84
CA GLY A 29 -1.88 20.20 -27.12
C GLY A 29 -2.40 20.95 -25.91
N HIS A 30 -3.64 20.69 -25.42
CA HIS A 30 -4.20 21.29 -24.23
C HIS A 30 -3.80 20.47 -22.98
N ASP A 31 -3.60 21.15 -21.88
CA ASP A 31 -3.35 20.53 -20.59
C ASP A 31 -4.66 19.93 -20.02
N THR A 32 -4.68 18.62 -19.87
CA THR A 32 -5.79 17.87 -19.28
C THR A 32 -5.39 17.34 -17.91
N LEU A 33 -6.22 17.58 -16.88
CA LEU A 33 -6.02 17.02 -15.55
C LEU A 33 -6.26 15.52 -15.59
N ILE A 34 -5.27 14.76 -15.18
CA ILE A 34 -5.34 13.30 -15.06
C ILE A 34 -5.18 12.89 -13.62
N TYR A 35 -5.87 11.81 -13.26
CA TYR A 35 -5.62 11.09 -12.02
C TYR A 35 -4.37 10.20 -12.20
N MET A 36 -3.51 10.20 -11.20
CA MET A 36 -2.28 9.43 -11.18
C MET A 36 -2.21 8.57 -9.91
N ASP A 37 -1.39 7.51 -9.99
CA ASP A 37 -1.13 6.61 -8.87
C ASP A 37 -2.37 5.77 -8.44
N GLU A 38 -2.19 4.88 -7.48
CA GLU A 38 -3.27 4.05 -6.95
C GLU A 38 -4.18 4.83 -5.99
N VAL A 39 -5.42 4.38 -5.85
CA VAL A 39 -6.37 4.92 -4.88
C VAL A 39 -7.12 3.81 -4.14
N GLY A 40 -7.31 3.99 -2.84
CA GLY A 40 -8.09 3.06 -2.02
C GLY A 40 -7.41 1.72 -1.74
N THR A 41 -6.13 1.59 -2.09
CA THR A 41 -5.33 0.40 -1.76
C THR A 41 -4.83 0.49 -0.31
N PRO A 42 -4.44 -0.63 0.32
CA PRO A 42 -3.86 -0.60 1.67
C PRO A 42 -2.49 0.09 1.72
N ASP A 43 -1.91 0.41 0.56
CA ASP A 43 -0.67 1.17 0.45
C ASP A 43 -0.89 2.68 0.44
N SER A 44 -1.94 3.15 -0.23
CA SER A 44 -2.29 4.57 -0.35
C SER A 44 -3.31 5.04 0.68
N SER A 45 -3.92 4.13 1.47
CA SER A 45 -5.04 4.43 2.35
C SER A 45 -4.88 3.77 3.71
N ARG A 46 -5.45 4.39 4.75
CA ARG A 46 -5.68 3.72 6.03
C ARG A 46 -7.06 3.09 6.04
N ILE A 47 -7.09 1.80 6.30
CA ILE A 47 -8.31 0.99 6.32
C ILE A 47 -8.36 0.27 7.67
N TRP A 48 -9.39 0.56 8.46
CA TRP A 48 -9.59 -0.07 9.77
C TRP A 48 -10.63 -1.18 9.71
N ASP A 49 -10.52 -2.13 10.65
CA ASP A 49 -11.58 -3.09 10.88
C ASP A 49 -12.80 -2.40 11.50
N GLY A 50 -13.92 -2.41 10.79
CA GLY A 50 -15.13 -1.71 11.20
C GLY A 50 -15.81 -2.34 12.43
N VAL A 51 -15.69 -3.66 12.62
CA VAL A 51 -16.24 -4.34 13.80
C VAL A 51 -15.45 -3.93 15.03
N ALA A 52 -14.13 -4.00 14.97
CA ALA A 52 -13.25 -3.60 16.06
C ALA A 52 -13.45 -2.13 16.44
N TYR A 53 -13.55 -1.26 15.43
CA TYR A 53 -13.78 0.17 15.66
C TYR A 53 -15.09 0.45 16.39
N ARG A 54 -16.19 -0.19 16.00
CA ARG A 54 -17.48 -0.08 16.70
C ARG A 54 -17.44 -0.63 18.13
N ALA A 55 -16.51 -1.55 18.40
CA ALA A 55 -16.24 -2.07 19.75
C ALA A 55 -15.27 -1.21 20.57
N GLY A 56 -14.81 -0.06 20.03
CA GLY A 56 -13.93 0.87 20.71
C GLY A 56 -12.43 0.59 20.58
N SER A 57 -12.03 -0.27 19.62
CA SER A 57 -10.62 -0.56 19.34
C SER A 57 -10.26 -0.27 17.88
N VAL A 58 -9.01 0.05 17.62
CA VAL A 58 -8.49 0.25 16.26
C VAL A 58 -7.67 -0.97 15.87
N VAL A 59 -8.07 -1.59 14.75
CA VAL A 59 -7.30 -2.64 14.07
C VAL A 59 -7.02 -2.17 12.66
N GLU A 60 -5.75 -1.97 12.37
CA GLU A 60 -5.26 -1.43 11.10
C GLU A 60 -5.14 -2.55 10.06
N ASN A 61 -5.62 -2.30 8.83
CA ASN A 61 -5.52 -3.22 7.70
C ASN A 61 -4.77 -2.57 6.52
N SER A 62 -3.75 -1.78 6.81
CA SER A 62 -2.94 -1.10 5.80
C SER A 62 -1.44 -1.15 6.15
N LYS A 63 -0.61 -0.56 5.31
CA LYS A 63 0.84 -0.48 5.59
C LYS A 63 1.19 0.34 6.84
N GLU A 64 0.24 1.07 7.41
CA GLU A 64 0.48 1.87 8.61
C GLU A 64 0.88 1.00 9.80
N GLU A 65 0.33 -0.21 9.94
CA GLU A 65 0.78 -1.16 10.97
C GLU A 65 2.27 -1.50 10.80
N PHE A 66 2.69 -1.81 9.57
CA PHE A 66 4.10 -2.08 9.27
C PHE A 66 4.97 -0.84 9.55
N ARG A 67 4.51 0.34 9.16
CA ARG A 67 5.21 1.60 9.40
C ARG A 67 5.42 1.85 10.88
N GLN A 68 4.39 1.68 11.70
CA GLN A 68 4.48 1.84 13.15
C GLN A 68 5.42 0.79 13.76
N ALA A 69 5.32 -0.47 13.35
CA ALA A 69 6.23 -1.51 13.79
C ALA A 69 7.69 -1.19 13.43
N LEU A 70 7.94 -0.64 12.24
CA LEU A 70 9.26 -0.23 11.80
C LEU A 70 9.80 0.94 12.64
N LEU A 71 8.99 1.94 12.93
CA LEU A 71 9.36 3.07 13.79
C LEU A 71 9.72 2.63 15.21
N HIS A 72 9.02 1.63 15.74
CA HIS A 72 9.35 1.06 17.05
C HIS A 72 10.60 0.17 17.03
N HIS A 73 10.93 -0.40 15.87
CA HIS A 73 12.09 -1.29 15.72
C HIS A 73 13.41 -0.54 15.64
N VAL A 74 13.41 0.71 15.18
CA VAL A 74 14.62 1.52 15.04
C VAL A 74 14.87 2.34 16.32
N ASN A 75 16.15 2.48 16.69
CA ASN A 75 16.53 3.29 17.86
C ASN A 75 16.32 4.79 17.67
N ASP A 76 16.33 5.25 16.43
CA ASP A 76 16.17 6.64 16.03
C ASP A 76 15.05 6.74 14.98
N PRO A 77 13.78 6.92 15.39
CA PRO A 77 12.65 7.06 14.47
C PRO A 77 12.77 8.24 13.51
N ASP A 78 13.44 9.33 13.92
CA ASP A 78 13.65 10.51 13.08
C ASP A 78 14.52 10.20 11.86
N LEU A 79 15.36 9.18 11.93
CA LEU A 79 16.09 8.67 10.77
C LEU A 79 15.16 8.27 9.62
N LEU A 80 14.00 7.71 9.93
CA LEU A 80 13.01 7.29 8.93
C LEU A 80 12.08 8.42 8.49
N LEU A 81 11.81 9.38 9.35
CA LEU A 81 10.83 10.44 9.14
C LEU A 81 11.41 11.71 8.50
N ASP A 82 12.68 12.05 8.79
CA ASP A 82 13.31 13.25 8.25
C ASP A 82 13.84 13.02 6.83
N HIS A 83 13.19 13.64 5.85
CA HIS A 83 13.56 13.56 4.43
C HIS A 83 14.99 14.03 4.14
N ARG A 84 15.55 14.92 4.95
CA ARG A 84 16.91 15.45 4.81
C ARG A 84 17.98 14.42 5.13
N ARG A 85 17.63 13.35 5.85
CA ARG A 85 18.54 12.28 6.27
C ARG A 85 18.55 11.09 5.29
N PHE A 86 18.38 11.36 4.00
CA PHE A 86 18.26 10.31 2.99
C PHE A 86 19.49 9.38 2.93
N GLU A 87 20.70 9.93 2.93
CA GLU A 87 21.95 9.14 2.87
C GLU A 87 22.16 8.27 4.12
N GLU A 88 21.81 8.78 5.31
CA GLU A 88 21.88 8.01 6.56
C GLU A 88 20.87 6.86 6.52
N ARG A 89 19.65 7.12 6.07
CA ARG A 89 18.61 6.12 5.91
C ARG A 89 19.01 5.04 4.91
N GLN A 90 19.64 5.39 3.81
CA GLN A 90 20.12 4.43 2.82
C GLN A 90 21.21 3.52 3.42
N ARG A 91 22.18 4.08 4.15
CA ARG A 91 23.22 3.31 4.85
C ARG A 91 22.61 2.39 5.92
N PHE A 92 21.65 2.89 6.67
CA PHE A 92 20.93 2.08 7.65
C PHE A 92 20.23 0.89 6.99
N ALA A 93 19.47 1.12 5.90
CA ALA A 93 18.77 0.07 5.18
C ALA A 93 19.71 -1.01 4.61
N GLN A 94 20.93 -0.64 4.19
CA GLN A 94 21.93 -1.58 3.70
C GLN A 94 22.56 -2.45 4.81
N SER A 95 22.57 -1.97 6.03
CA SER A 95 23.24 -2.63 7.17
C SER A 95 22.28 -3.32 8.15
N HIS A 96 20.97 -3.11 8.00
CA HIS A 96 19.97 -3.63 8.92
C HIS A 96 18.95 -4.49 8.19
N ALA A 97 18.90 -5.77 8.55
CA ALA A 97 17.86 -6.66 8.09
C ALA A 97 16.57 -6.47 8.90
N LEU A 98 15.44 -6.40 8.23
CA LEU A 98 14.15 -6.41 8.90
C LEU A 98 13.87 -7.77 9.54
N PRO A 99 13.22 -7.83 10.71
CA PRO A 99 12.75 -9.09 11.27
C PRO A 99 11.85 -9.83 10.28
N ALA A 100 12.11 -11.10 10.05
CA ALA A 100 11.36 -11.90 9.06
C ALA A 100 9.84 -11.93 9.34
N GLY A 101 9.42 -11.84 10.62
CA GLY A 101 8.02 -11.76 11.00
C GLY A 101 7.33 -10.49 10.53
N MET A 102 8.05 -9.36 10.47
CA MET A 102 7.48 -8.05 10.11
C MET A 102 6.96 -8.02 8.67
N LEU A 103 7.73 -8.53 7.71
CA LEU A 103 7.30 -8.63 6.32
C LEU A 103 6.19 -9.66 6.13
N ARG A 104 6.21 -10.76 6.90
CA ARG A 104 5.16 -11.76 6.87
C ARG A 104 3.83 -11.18 7.34
N SER A 105 3.81 -10.47 8.46
CA SER A 105 2.60 -9.80 8.96
C SER A 105 2.01 -8.83 7.93
N LEU A 106 2.84 -8.02 7.28
CA LEU A 106 2.39 -7.14 6.20
C LEU A 106 1.74 -7.91 5.04
N SER A 107 2.37 -9.00 4.61
CA SER A 107 1.84 -9.86 3.55
C SER A 107 0.49 -10.48 3.95
N GLU A 108 0.36 -10.97 5.18
CA GLU A 108 -0.89 -11.52 5.72
C GLU A 108 -2.02 -10.50 5.75
N ILE A 109 -1.74 -9.26 6.15
CA ILE A 109 -2.70 -8.15 6.13
C ILE A 109 -3.20 -7.93 4.70
N TYR A 110 -2.30 -7.82 3.71
CA TYR A 110 -2.68 -7.54 2.32
C TYR A 110 -3.47 -8.69 1.70
N LEU A 111 -3.06 -9.93 1.93
CA LEU A 111 -3.78 -11.12 1.45
C LEU A 111 -5.17 -11.24 2.09
N SER A 112 -5.26 -10.99 3.40
CA SER A 112 -6.54 -10.99 4.12
C SER A 112 -7.49 -9.91 3.60
N LEU A 113 -6.98 -8.70 3.42
CA LEU A 113 -7.76 -7.59 2.87
C LEU A 113 -8.19 -7.86 1.43
N GLY A 114 -7.28 -8.34 0.59
CA GLY A 114 -7.56 -8.72 -0.79
C GLY A 114 -8.67 -9.77 -0.86
N LYS A 115 -8.60 -10.82 -0.03
CA LYS A 115 -9.64 -11.83 0.08
C LYS A 115 -11.00 -11.24 0.47
N ARG A 116 -11.04 -10.31 1.42
CA ARG A 116 -12.29 -9.64 1.85
C ARG A 116 -12.90 -8.81 0.72
N ILE A 117 -12.07 -8.07 -0.02
CA ILE A 117 -12.53 -7.19 -1.10
C ILE A 117 -12.99 -7.98 -2.33
N VAL A 118 -12.21 -9.00 -2.72
CA VAL A 118 -12.47 -9.80 -3.92
C VAL A 118 -13.52 -10.90 -3.66
N GLY A 119 -13.70 -11.32 -2.40
CA GLY A 119 -14.58 -12.42 -2.02
C GLY A 119 -14.00 -13.81 -2.31
N ALA A 120 -12.73 -13.91 -2.72
CA ALA A 120 -12.01 -15.15 -3.01
C ALA A 120 -10.57 -15.06 -2.49
N PRO A 121 -9.90 -16.21 -2.23
CA PRO A 121 -8.48 -16.19 -1.90
C PRO A 121 -7.66 -15.52 -3.00
N VAL A 122 -6.70 -14.70 -2.60
CA VAL A 122 -5.74 -14.10 -3.52
C VAL A 122 -4.58 -15.08 -3.68
N GLU A 123 -4.39 -15.57 -4.90
CA GLU A 123 -3.27 -16.43 -5.22
C GLU A 123 -2.02 -15.59 -5.48
N VAL A 124 -0.94 -15.93 -4.80
CA VAL A 124 0.37 -15.31 -5.04
C VAL A 124 1.18 -16.29 -5.89
N PRO A 125 1.63 -15.88 -7.09
CA PRO A 125 2.48 -16.73 -7.92
C PRO A 125 3.77 -17.13 -7.17
N GLU A 126 4.32 -18.32 -7.46
CA GLU A 126 5.62 -18.73 -6.89
C GLU A 126 6.74 -17.77 -7.21
N LYS A 127 6.67 -17.10 -8.36
CA LYS A 127 7.63 -16.12 -8.87
C LYS A 127 6.91 -14.82 -9.25
N PRO A 128 6.50 -14.00 -8.26
CA PRO A 128 5.65 -12.83 -8.52
C PRO A 128 6.26 -11.83 -9.50
N LEU A 129 7.56 -11.56 -9.38
CA LEU A 129 8.25 -10.62 -10.25
C LEU A 129 8.31 -11.12 -11.70
N GLU A 130 8.66 -12.40 -11.92
CA GLU A 130 8.69 -12.98 -13.26
C GLU A 130 7.29 -12.97 -13.89
N SER A 131 6.26 -13.32 -13.13
CA SER A 131 4.86 -13.30 -13.59
C SER A 131 4.40 -11.88 -13.93
N MET A 132 4.74 -10.90 -13.12
CA MET A 132 4.42 -9.49 -13.38
C MET A 132 5.14 -8.99 -14.63
N MET A 133 6.42 -9.28 -14.79
CA MET A 133 7.20 -8.87 -15.97
C MET A 133 6.66 -9.51 -17.25
N ALA A 134 6.24 -10.78 -17.19
CA ALA A 134 5.60 -11.45 -18.33
C ALA A 134 4.28 -10.76 -18.73
N ILE A 135 3.41 -10.46 -17.78
CA ILE A 135 2.16 -9.75 -18.05
C ILE A 135 2.42 -8.36 -18.65
N LEU A 136 3.37 -7.61 -18.08
CA LEU A 136 3.73 -6.29 -18.58
C LEU A 136 4.27 -6.33 -20.02
N ALA A 137 5.05 -7.35 -20.35
CA ALA A 137 5.57 -7.55 -21.70
C ALA A 137 4.47 -8.02 -22.68
N ASP A 138 3.74 -9.07 -22.31
CA ASP A 138 2.83 -9.78 -23.22
C ASP A 138 1.51 -9.02 -23.44
N ASP A 139 0.93 -8.47 -22.37
CA ASP A 139 -0.39 -7.84 -22.43
C ASP A 139 -0.32 -6.33 -22.66
N PHE A 140 0.74 -5.68 -22.21
CA PHE A 140 0.87 -4.23 -22.26
C PHE A 140 2.03 -3.71 -23.10
N GLY A 141 2.99 -4.55 -23.52
CA GLY A 141 4.15 -4.14 -24.31
C GLY A 141 5.09 -3.15 -23.58
N ILE A 142 5.04 -3.11 -22.22
CA ILE A 142 5.74 -2.10 -21.42
C ILE A 142 7.15 -2.54 -20.99
N ALA A 143 7.36 -3.85 -20.81
CA ALA A 143 8.64 -4.41 -20.37
C ALA A 143 9.31 -5.20 -21.53
N GLN A 144 10.61 -4.97 -21.73
CA GLN A 144 11.47 -5.76 -22.61
C GLN A 144 12.64 -6.30 -21.83
#